data_ed8367a30b2ad408c583bfa9ad46b50e
#
_entry.id   ed8367a30b2ad408c583bfa9ad46b50e
#
_cell.length_a   1.000
_cell.length_b   1.000
_cell.length_c   1.000
_cell.angle_alpha   90.00
_cell.angle_beta   90.00
_cell.angle_gamma   90.00
#
_symmetry.space_group_name_H-M   'P 1'
#
loop_
_entity.id
_entity.type
_entity.pdbx_description
1 polymer ?
#
loop_
_entity_poly.entity_id
_entity_poly.type
_entity_poly.pdbx_seq_one_letter_code
_entity_poly.pdbx_strand_id
1 'polypeptide(L)'
;MQSVSFDRLSRFVPLAVAAFMLGCDSSTQITPPRQSQPLATIGEGAVTERFTAELAVRGDIAYTTTWGNRSTLGNAIKIWNVAGATPELVDSVIVPNASTLGDIQVSDDGQLLIVATEFTTGSIVVYSLADPLRPQLLARYNTSLTDPGVHTAEVQRVDGKLYAFLCIDPRNGNPARLVIVDLSNPAAPTQVFSAVMGNPFVHDVYVRDGILITALWDDGIKIWDIGGAGQGTVANPLPIGSLVTRGGEAHNVWWFHNQISGEKRYVFVGQEGPGSIGTFSSGDIHVVDVSNLATPHEVAFYTLAGAGTHNFSVDETRGILYAAYYNGGVRAIDVTGDLSSCDAAARSADGRCDLGKMGRELGHGLADVGPVYVWGVQFTGANLYASDMLNGLWKLGVVPFPPD
;
A
#
# COMPACT_ATOMS: atom_id res chain seq x y z
N MET A 1 63.71 -16.64 82.89
CA MET A 1 64.71 -15.83 82.19
C MET A 1 63.99 -14.92 81.20
N GLN A 2 64.14 -13.66 81.49
CA GLN A 2 63.93 -12.46 80.67
C GLN A 2 62.67 -12.34 79.85
N SER A 3 61.85 -11.44 80.32
CA SER A 3 60.79 -10.65 79.75
C SER A 3 61.31 -9.65 78.74
N VAL A 4 60.63 -9.47 77.61
CA VAL A 4 60.69 -8.22 76.81
C VAL A 4 59.27 -7.84 76.46
N SER A 5 58.86 -6.70 77.00
CA SER A 5 57.65 -5.96 76.72
C SER A 5 57.80 -5.23 75.39
N PHE A 6 56.76 -5.24 74.50
CA PHE A 6 56.63 -4.24 73.47
C PHE A 6 55.21 -3.66 73.39
N ASP A 7 55.23 -2.40 73.71
CA ASP A 7 54.11 -1.44 73.55
C ASP A 7 53.64 -1.43 72.11
N ARG A 8 52.30 -1.51 71.88
CA ARG A 8 51.69 -1.17 70.63
C ARG A 8 50.84 0.06 70.75
N LEU A 9 51.33 1.15 70.19
CA LEU A 9 50.56 2.35 69.92
C LEU A 9 49.48 2.05 68.85
N SER A 10 48.24 2.21 69.26
CA SER A 10 47.08 2.18 68.33
C SER A 10 46.95 3.52 67.60
N ARG A 11 47.16 3.52 66.32
CA ARG A 11 46.80 4.63 65.41
C ARG A 11 45.42 4.39 64.84
N PHE A 12 44.43 5.19 65.23
CA PHE A 12 43.16 5.31 64.61
C PHE A 12 43.31 6.05 63.27
N VAL A 13 42.94 5.40 62.12
CA VAL A 13 42.80 6.01 60.81
C VAL A 13 41.30 6.19 60.59
N PRO A 14 40.79 7.40 60.34
CA PRO A 14 39.40 7.59 60.04
C PRO A 14 39.16 7.11 58.57
N LEU A 15 38.23 6.18 58.40
CA LEU A 15 37.73 5.72 57.11
C LEU A 15 36.76 6.78 56.57
N ALA A 16 37.20 7.56 55.57
CA ALA A 16 36.31 8.46 54.84
C ALA A 16 35.47 7.62 53.86
N VAL A 17 34.18 7.47 54.12
CA VAL A 17 33.21 6.90 53.21
C VAL A 17 32.87 7.95 52.16
N ALA A 18 33.44 7.84 50.96
CA ALA A 18 33.00 8.60 49.81
C ALA A 18 31.72 7.98 49.26
N ALA A 19 30.57 8.63 49.51
CA ALA A 19 29.31 8.29 48.85
C ALA A 19 29.39 8.73 47.38
N PHE A 20 29.57 7.77 46.46
CA PHE A 20 29.35 8.00 45.06
C PHE A 20 27.83 8.13 44.82
N MET A 21 27.35 9.34 44.61
CA MET A 21 26.05 9.60 44.05
C MET A 21 26.13 9.22 42.57
N LEU A 22 25.64 8.03 42.21
CA LEU A 22 25.32 7.65 40.82
C LEU A 22 24.10 8.49 40.42
N GLY A 23 24.34 9.67 39.87
CA GLY A 23 23.34 10.40 39.10
C GLY A 23 22.98 9.57 37.88
N CYS A 24 21.77 8.98 37.85
CA CYS A 24 21.17 8.54 36.60
C CYS A 24 20.88 9.77 35.76
N ASP A 25 21.82 10.15 34.91
CA ASP A 25 21.57 11.08 33.82
C ASP A 25 20.77 10.30 32.78
N SER A 26 19.44 10.34 32.87
CA SER A 26 18.56 9.97 31.79
C SER A 26 18.59 11.08 30.73
N SER A 27 19.74 11.26 30.09
CA SER A 27 19.78 11.98 28.84
C SER A 27 18.98 11.12 27.85
N THR A 28 17.73 11.45 27.64
CA THR A 28 17.01 11.04 26.44
C THR A 28 17.85 11.54 25.27
N GLN A 29 18.65 10.66 24.70
CA GLN A 29 19.33 10.92 23.44
C GLN A 29 18.21 11.16 22.42
N ILE A 30 17.94 12.42 22.11
CA ILE A 30 17.09 12.79 20.98
C ILE A 30 17.90 12.36 19.75
N THR A 31 17.62 11.18 19.26
CA THR A 31 18.16 10.75 17.97
C THR A 31 17.67 11.78 16.94
N PRO A 32 18.55 12.47 16.22
CA PRO A 32 18.12 13.45 15.24
C PRO A 32 17.20 12.75 14.23
N PRO A 33 16.19 13.45 13.70
CA PRO A 33 15.30 12.88 12.68
C PRO A 33 16.15 12.29 11.57
N ARG A 34 15.84 11.05 11.19
CA ARG A 34 16.55 10.36 10.10
C ARG A 34 16.33 11.17 8.83
N GLN A 35 17.38 11.58 8.15
CA GLN A 35 17.25 12.27 6.87
C GLN A 35 16.77 11.28 5.82
N SER A 36 15.74 11.68 5.06
CA SER A 36 15.29 10.95 3.88
C SER A 36 16.44 10.76 2.89
N GLN A 37 16.61 9.54 2.39
CA GLN A 37 17.69 9.18 1.47
C GLN A 37 17.11 8.84 0.09
N PRO A 38 17.81 9.14 -1.01
CA PRO A 38 17.39 8.69 -2.32
C PRO A 38 17.33 7.17 -2.40
N LEU A 39 16.22 6.61 -2.89
CA LEU A 39 16.13 5.22 -3.30
C LEU A 39 16.89 5.06 -4.62
N ALA A 40 17.82 4.11 -4.68
CA ALA A 40 18.61 3.90 -5.88
C ALA A 40 17.73 3.49 -7.06
N THR A 41 17.77 4.22 -8.17
CA THR A 41 17.18 3.78 -9.43
C THR A 41 18.10 2.73 -10.04
N ILE A 42 17.60 1.51 -10.22
CA ILE A 42 18.37 0.37 -10.74
C ILE A 42 18.21 0.28 -12.27
N GLY A 43 16.99 0.45 -12.77
CA GLY A 43 16.72 0.41 -14.21
C GLY A 43 15.29 0.81 -14.56
N GLU A 44 15.08 1.03 -15.85
CA GLU A 44 13.81 1.44 -16.44
C GLU A 44 13.47 0.55 -17.64
N GLY A 45 12.25 0.03 -17.68
CA GLY A 45 11.62 -0.58 -18.84
C GLY A 45 10.65 0.42 -19.49
N ALA A 46 11.06 1.05 -20.59
CA ALA A 46 10.32 2.15 -21.19
C ALA A 46 9.07 1.71 -21.96
N VAL A 47 7.96 2.46 -21.79
CA VAL A 47 6.74 2.38 -22.60
C VAL A 47 6.34 3.80 -23.01
N THR A 48 6.33 4.06 -24.30
CA THR A 48 6.07 5.42 -24.83
C THR A 48 4.78 5.53 -25.65
N GLU A 49 4.26 4.42 -26.17
CA GLU A 49 3.08 4.38 -27.03
C GLU A 49 1.75 4.30 -26.23
N ARG A 50 1.81 3.92 -24.96
CA ARG A 50 0.67 3.82 -24.02
C ARG A 50 1.02 4.46 -22.70
N PHE A 51 0.03 4.89 -21.94
CA PHE A 51 0.19 5.20 -20.53
C PHE A 51 0.26 3.89 -19.76
N THR A 52 1.26 3.71 -18.90
CA THR A 52 1.35 2.58 -17.97
C THR A 52 0.47 2.83 -16.76
N ALA A 53 -0.23 1.83 -16.25
CA ALA A 53 -1.07 1.94 -15.06
C ALA A 53 -0.55 1.05 -13.92
N GLU A 54 -1.30 0.04 -13.52
CA GLU A 54 -0.96 -0.82 -12.38
C GLU A 54 0.08 -1.89 -12.71
N LEU A 55 0.65 -2.48 -11.65
CA LEU A 55 1.65 -3.54 -11.77
C LEU A 55 1.36 -4.70 -10.82
N ALA A 56 1.76 -5.89 -11.26
CA ALA A 56 1.87 -7.07 -10.40
C ALA A 56 3.20 -7.75 -10.68
N VAL A 57 4.02 -7.98 -9.65
CA VAL A 57 5.33 -8.60 -9.76
C VAL A 57 5.34 -9.92 -8.99
N ARG A 58 5.79 -10.99 -9.64
CA ARG A 58 5.96 -12.29 -9.00
C ARG A 58 7.26 -12.96 -9.46
N GLY A 59 8.18 -13.14 -8.53
CA GLY A 59 9.52 -13.65 -8.85
C GLY A 59 10.22 -12.72 -9.84
N ASP A 60 10.68 -13.28 -10.94
CA ASP A 60 11.40 -12.56 -12.00
C ASP A 60 10.50 -12.03 -13.13
N ILE A 61 9.19 -12.09 -12.96
CA ILE A 61 8.21 -11.63 -13.95
C ILE A 61 7.37 -10.50 -13.35
N ALA A 62 7.20 -9.43 -14.12
CA ALA A 62 6.26 -8.37 -13.81
C ALA A 62 5.23 -8.23 -14.95
N TYR A 63 4.04 -7.80 -14.57
CA TYR A 63 2.97 -7.43 -15.47
C TYR A 63 2.58 -5.99 -15.21
N THR A 64 2.39 -5.18 -16.26
CA THR A 64 1.80 -3.86 -16.12
C THR A 64 0.62 -3.72 -17.06
N THR A 65 -0.43 -3.07 -16.57
CA THR A 65 -1.55 -2.65 -17.42
C THR A 65 -1.22 -1.34 -18.14
N THR A 66 -2.05 -0.99 -19.10
CA THR A 66 -1.98 0.30 -19.78
C THR A 66 -3.34 0.99 -19.75
N TRP A 67 -3.33 2.32 -19.60
CA TRP A 67 -4.51 3.11 -19.31
C TRP A 67 -4.78 4.20 -20.35
N GLY A 68 -6.05 4.49 -20.56
CA GLY A 68 -6.46 5.62 -21.36
C GLY A 68 -6.00 5.56 -22.81
N ASN A 69 -5.90 6.72 -23.42
CA ASN A 69 -5.54 6.88 -24.81
C ASN A 69 -4.33 7.81 -24.93
N ARG A 70 -3.20 7.27 -25.36
CA ARG A 70 -1.98 8.02 -25.71
C ARG A 70 -1.82 8.02 -27.24
N SER A 71 -0.75 7.50 -27.83
CA SER A 71 -0.67 7.24 -29.28
C SER A 71 -1.39 5.96 -29.69
N THR A 72 -1.65 5.07 -28.72
CA THR A 72 -2.38 3.81 -28.88
C THR A 72 -3.30 3.62 -27.67
N LEU A 73 -4.38 2.83 -27.84
CA LEU A 73 -5.32 2.50 -26.76
C LEU A 73 -4.64 1.82 -25.58
N GLY A 74 -5.07 2.15 -24.37
CA GLY A 74 -4.61 1.54 -23.12
C GLY A 74 -5.20 0.15 -22.88
N ASN A 75 -5.06 -0.77 -23.80
CA ASN A 75 -5.66 -2.12 -23.78
C ASN A 75 -4.63 -3.24 -23.81
N ALA A 76 -3.39 -2.97 -23.40
CA ALA A 76 -2.32 -3.95 -23.38
C ALA A 76 -1.89 -4.31 -21.95
N ILE A 77 -1.63 -5.59 -21.75
CA ILE A 77 -0.83 -6.08 -20.61
C ILE A 77 0.60 -6.19 -21.12
N LYS A 78 1.55 -5.53 -20.49
CA LYS A 78 2.98 -5.67 -20.78
C LYS A 78 3.58 -6.71 -19.86
N ILE A 79 4.40 -7.60 -20.39
CA ILE A 79 5.04 -8.71 -19.66
C ILE A 79 6.54 -8.47 -19.66
N TRP A 80 7.12 -8.42 -18.47
CA TRP A 80 8.50 -8.03 -18.24
C TRP A 80 9.30 -9.16 -17.61
N ASN A 81 10.52 -9.37 -18.06
CA ASN A 81 11.55 -10.06 -17.30
C ASN A 81 12.28 -9.02 -16.42
N VAL A 82 12.21 -9.19 -15.10
CA VAL A 82 12.79 -8.29 -14.11
C VAL A 82 13.95 -8.92 -13.31
N ALA A 83 14.46 -10.07 -13.74
CA ALA A 83 15.62 -10.72 -13.12
C ALA A 83 16.88 -9.84 -13.19
N GLY A 84 17.09 -9.17 -14.32
CA GLY A 84 18.21 -8.27 -14.54
C GLY A 84 18.06 -6.91 -13.83
N ALA A 85 19.05 -6.05 -13.98
CA ALA A 85 18.97 -4.68 -13.49
C ALA A 85 17.89 -3.87 -14.22
N THR A 86 17.83 -3.98 -15.53
CA THR A 86 16.81 -3.30 -16.36
C THR A 86 15.64 -4.24 -16.62
N PRO A 87 14.39 -3.82 -16.35
CA PRO A 87 13.21 -4.55 -16.80
C PRO A 87 13.20 -4.68 -18.32
N GLU A 88 13.13 -5.92 -18.84
CA GLU A 88 13.05 -6.23 -20.26
C GLU A 88 11.62 -6.55 -20.66
N LEU A 89 11.05 -5.82 -21.63
CA LEU A 89 9.75 -6.14 -22.20
C LEU A 89 9.87 -7.43 -23.03
N VAL A 90 9.23 -8.50 -22.56
CA VAL A 90 9.26 -9.82 -23.22
C VAL A 90 8.12 -9.98 -24.22
N ASP A 91 6.90 -9.55 -23.83
CA ASP A 91 5.70 -9.73 -24.63
C ASP A 91 4.63 -8.68 -24.26
N SER A 92 3.57 -8.63 -25.06
CA SER A 92 2.39 -7.80 -24.81
C SER A 92 1.13 -8.54 -25.22
N VAL A 93 0.17 -8.63 -24.32
CA VAL A 93 -1.16 -9.21 -24.58
C VAL A 93 -2.15 -8.08 -24.78
N ILE A 94 -2.77 -8.03 -25.96
CA ILE A 94 -3.89 -7.12 -26.24
C ILE A 94 -5.18 -7.71 -25.70
N VAL A 95 -5.87 -6.97 -24.85
CA VAL A 95 -7.18 -7.35 -24.31
C VAL A 95 -8.27 -6.86 -25.29
N PRO A 96 -8.94 -7.75 -26.00
CA PRO A 96 -9.97 -7.37 -26.99
C PRO A 96 -11.15 -6.65 -26.30
N ASN A 97 -11.78 -5.72 -27.01
CA ASN A 97 -12.94 -4.97 -26.53
C ASN A 97 -12.69 -4.23 -25.18
N ALA A 98 -11.45 -3.79 -24.98
CA ALA A 98 -11.07 -2.87 -23.91
C ALA A 98 -10.37 -1.65 -24.52
N SER A 99 -10.54 -0.49 -23.91
CA SER A 99 -9.83 0.74 -24.24
C SER A 99 -8.89 1.18 -23.15
N THR A 100 -9.12 0.66 -21.94
CA THR A 100 -8.39 0.99 -20.72
C THR A 100 -8.37 -0.23 -19.82
N LEU A 101 -7.19 -0.57 -19.31
CA LEU A 101 -7.01 -1.56 -18.28
C LEU A 101 -6.68 -0.80 -16.99
N GLY A 102 -7.48 -1.01 -15.95
CA GLY A 102 -7.22 -0.45 -14.62
C GLY A 102 -6.23 -1.34 -13.86
N ASP A 103 -6.76 -2.13 -12.96
CA ASP A 103 -5.99 -2.95 -12.02
C ASP A 103 -5.53 -4.29 -12.61
N ILE A 104 -4.49 -4.85 -11.99
CA ILE A 104 -3.90 -6.15 -12.33
C ILE A 104 -3.40 -6.86 -11.07
N GLN A 105 -3.85 -8.09 -10.86
CA GLN A 105 -3.51 -8.88 -9.69
C GLN A 105 -3.05 -10.29 -10.08
N VAL A 106 -2.03 -10.79 -9.40
CA VAL A 106 -1.64 -12.20 -9.45
C VAL A 106 -2.18 -12.91 -8.22
N SER A 107 -2.86 -14.04 -8.40
CA SER A 107 -3.38 -14.82 -7.27
C SER A 107 -2.24 -15.24 -6.31
N ASP A 108 -2.56 -15.47 -5.04
CA ASP A 108 -1.62 -15.82 -3.98
C ASP A 108 -0.76 -17.06 -4.30
N ASP A 109 -1.34 -18.04 -5.00
CA ASP A 109 -0.63 -19.23 -5.49
C ASP A 109 0.16 -18.99 -6.79
N GLY A 110 -0.02 -17.83 -7.45
CA GLY A 110 0.66 -17.45 -8.68
C GLY A 110 0.16 -18.16 -9.93
N GLN A 111 -1.01 -18.77 -9.89
CA GLN A 111 -1.55 -19.53 -11.01
C GLN A 111 -2.43 -18.69 -11.94
N LEU A 112 -2.94 -17.58 -11.45
CA LEU A 112 -3.87 -16.72 -12.18
C LEU A 112 -3.39 -15.28 -12.26
N LEU A 113 -3.67 -14.64 -13.38
CA LEU A 113 -3.59 -13.19 -13.56
C LEU A 113 -5.00 -12.67 -13.82
N ILE A 114 -5.43 -11.71 -13.01
CA ILE A 114 -6.74 -11.08 -13.12
C ILE A 114 -6.52 -9.62 -13.51
N VAL A 115 -7.24 -9.15 -14.51
CA VAL A 115 -7.11 -7.80 -15.06
C VAL A 115 -8.48 -7.15 -15.13
N ALA A 116 -8.59 -5.95 -14.55
CA ALA A 116 -9.78 -5.12 -14.65
C ALA A 116 -9.80 -4.33 -15.95
N THR A 117 -10.98 -4.21 -16.58
CA THR A 117 -11.18 -3.35 -17.75
C THR A 117 -12.18 -2.26 -17.40
N GLU A 118 -11.74 -1.03 -17.56
CA GLU A 118 -12.56 0.15 -17.29
C GLU A 118 -13.44 0.51 -18.51
N PHE A 119 -14.37 1.43 -18.28
CA PHE A 119 -15.34 1.92 -19.27
C PHE A 119 -16.33 0.84 -19.76
N THR A 120 -17.21 1.25 -20.67
CA THR A 120 -18.26 0.38 -21.21
C THR A 120 -17.68 -0.89 -21.85
N THR A 121 -18.33 -2.00 -21.57
CA THR A 121 -17.92 -3.40 -21.63
C THR A 121 -16.93 -3.77 -20.52
N GLY A 122 -17.04 -3.11 -19.36
CA GLY A 122 -16.24 -3.41 -18.18
C GLY A 122 -16.34 -4.87 -17.74
N SER A 123 -15.22 -5.41 -17.34
CA SER A 123 -15.08 -6.84 -17.02
C SER A 123 -13.85 -7.08 -16.16
N ILE A 124 -13.75 -8.28 -15.61
CA ILE A 124 -12.43 -8.85 -15.31
C ILE A 124 -12.08 -9.90 -16.36
N VAL A 125 -10.81 -9.97 -16.71
CA VAL A 125 -10.25 -10.99 -17.62
C VAL A 125 -9.31 -11.86 -16.80
N VAL A 126 -9.55 -13.17 -16.84
CA VAL A 126 -8.82 -14.17 -16.05
C VAL A 126 -7.91 -14.96 -16.99
N TYR A 127 -6.62 -14.96 -16.68
CA TYR A 127 -5.62 -15.73 -17.42
C TYR A 127 -4.97 -16.78 -16.52
N SER A 128 -4.61 -17.93 -17.09
CA SER A 128 -3.72 -18.90 -16.49
C SER A 128 -2.27 -18.44 -16.63
N LEU A 129 -1.51 -18.56 -15.56
CA LEU A 129 -0.06 -18.35 -15.51
C LEU A 129 0.73 -19.68 -15.47
N ALA A 130 0.19 -20.76 -16.02
CA ALA A 130 0.94 -22.02 -16.18
C ALA A 130 2.25 -21.80 -16.97
N ASP A 131 2.24 -20.88 -17.93
CA ASP A 131 3.43 -20.23 -18.49
C ASP A 131 3.33 -18.73 -18.18
N PRO A 132 4.11 -18.20 -17.22
CA PRO A 132 3.98 -16.81 -16.80
C PRO A 132 4.40 -15.80 -17.87
N LEU A 133 5.20 -16.22 -18.86
CA LEU A 133 5.56 -15.37 -20.02
C LEU A 133 4.51 -15.38 -21.11
N ARG A 134 3.54 -16.30 -21.08
CA ARG A 134 2.47 -16.46 -22.07
C ARG A 134 1.13 -16.72 -21.42
N PRO A 135 0.55 -15.73 -20.71
CA PRO A 135 -0.74 -15.89 -20.05
C PRO A 135 -1.81 -16.39 -21.01
N GLN A 136 -2.53 -17.45 -20.64
CA GLN A 136 -3.57 -18.05 -21.44
C GLN A 136 -4.95 -17.62 -20.94
N LEU A 137 -5.76 -17.04 -21.81
CA LEU A 137 -7.12 -16.63 -21.47
C LEU A 137 -7.96 -17.83 -21.00
N LEU A 138 -8.51 -17.75 -19.80
CA LEU A 138 -9.46 -18.72 -19.24
C LEU A 138 -10.90 -18.22 -19.34
N ALA A 139 -11.16 -16.98 -18.93
CA ALA A 139 -12.49 -16.40 -18.90
C ALA A 139 -12.45 -14.88 -19.00
N ARG A 140 -13.55 -14.32 -19.48
CA ARG A 140 -13.91 -12.92 -19.28
C ARG A 140 -15.25 -12.88 -18.57
N TYR A 141 -15.26 -12.31 -17.38
CA TYR A 141 -16.47 -12.10 -16.61
C TYR A 141 -17.00 -10.69 -16.88
N ASN A 142 -18.10 -10.61 -17.63
CA ASN A 142 -18.83 -9.40 -17.94
C ASN A 142 -20.33 -9.63 -17.68
N THR A 143 -20.95 -8.69 -17.00
CA THR A 143 -22.39 -8.71 -16.72
C THR A 143 -22.94 -7.29 -16.79
N SER A 144 -24.25 -7.12 -16.74
CA SER A 144 -24.85 -5.78 -16.65
C SER A 144 -24.39 -4.97 -15.44
N LEU A 145 -23.88 -5.61 -14.39
CA LEU A 145 -23.35 -4.92 -13.20
C LEU A 145 -21.90 -4.45 -13.40
N THR A 146 -21.10 -5.15 -14.18
CA THR A 146 -19.71 -4.79 -14.46
C THR A 146 -19.58 -3.91 -15.70
N ASP A 147 -20.59 -3.90 -16.58
CA ASP A 147 -20.57 -3.17 -17.86
C ASP A 147 -20.18 -1.68 -17.74
N PRO A 148 -20.55 -0.93 -16.69
CA PRO A 148 -20.12 0.45 -16.54
C PRO A 148 -18.61 0.66 -16.51
N GLY A 149 -17.85 -0.31 -16.01
CA GLY A 149 -16.40 -0.33 -15.88
C GLY A 149 -16.00 -0.98 -14.57
N VAL A 150 -14.99 -1.85 -14.60
CA VAL A 150 -14.31 -2.37 -13.41
C VAL A 150 -13.05 -1.55 -13.22
N HIS A 151 -13.03 -0.74 -12.17
CA HIS A 151 -11.92 0.16 -11.87
C HIS A 151 -10.78 -0.62 -11.20
N THR A 152 -11.05 -1.23 -10.05
CA THR A 152 -10.11 -2.10 -9.33
C THR A 152 -10.67 -3.49 -9.12
N ALA A 153 -9.80 -4.46 -8.92
CA ALA A 153 -10.13 -5.88 -8.74
C ALA A 153 -9.16 -6.53 -7.76
N GLU A 154 -9.36 -6.33 -6.46
CA GLU A 154 -8.57 -7.01 -5.43
C GLU A 154 -8.89 -8.51 -5.45
N VAL A 155 -7.84 -9.34 -5.43
CA VAL A 155 -7.96 -10.79 -5.50
C VAL A 155 -7.42 -11.43 -4.24
N GLN A 156 -8.29 -12.04 -3.46
CA GLN A 156 -7.91 -12.60 -2.16
C GLN A 156 -8.60 -13.92 -1.86
N ARG A 157 -7.92 -14.76 -1.10
CA ARG A 157 -8.46 -16.02 -0.61
C ARG A 157 -9.12 -15.82 0.76
N VAL A 158 -10.39 -16.23 0.86
CA VAL A 158 -11.17 -16.24 2.11
C VAL A 158 -11.70 -17.65 2.32
N ASP A 159 -11.46 -18.23 3.48
CA ASP A 159 -11.88 -19.61 3.83
C ASP A 159 -11.47 -20.66 2.77
N GLY A 160 -10.28 -20.50 2.22
CA GLY A 160 -9.70 -21.42 1.22
C GLY A 160 -10.21 -21.23 -0.21
N LYS A 161 -11.20 -20.37 -0.46
CA LYS A 161 -11.70 -20.03 -1.79
C LYS A 161 -11.14 -18.72 -2.30
N LEU A 162 -10.86 -18.65 -3.57
CA LEU A 162 -10.37 -17.43 -4.23
C LEU A 162 -11.56 -16.58 -4.69
N TYR A 163 -11.51 -15.28 -4.38
CA TYR A 163 -12.51 -14.29 -4.79
C TYR A 163 -11.84 -13.08 -5.45
N ALA A 164 -12.58 -12.43 -6.34
CA ALA A 164 -12.27 -11.10 -6.82
C ALA A 164 -13.31 -10.11 -6.27
N PHE A 165 -12.84 -9.02 -5.69
CA PHE A 165 -13.62 -7.92 -5.14
C PHE A 165 -13.51 -6.76 -6.12
N LEU A 166 -14.60 -6.45 -6.83
CA LEU A 166 -14.62 -5.55 -7.96
C LEU A 166 -15.23 -4.20 -7.58
N CYS A 167 -14.49 -3.14 -7.76
CA CYS A 167 -15.00 -1.77 -7.66
C CYS A 167 -15.54 -1.33 -9.02
N ILE A 168 -16.82 -1.05 -9.08
CA ILE A 168 -17.52 -0.69 -10.33
C ILE A 168 -17.77 0.80 -10.35
N ASP A 169 -17.32 1.44 -11.41
CA ASP A 169 -17.50 2.87 -11.65
C ASP A 169 -18.99 3.29 -11.78
N PRO A 170 -19.35 4.47 -11.27
CA PRO A 170 -20.63 5.08 -11.57
C PRO A 170 -20.60 5.60 -13.01
N ARG A 171 -21.42 5.03 -13.89
CA ARG A 171 -21.45 5.42 -15.31
C ARG A 171 -22.82 5.21 -15.95
N ASN A 172 -23.19 6.10 -16.86
CA ASN A 172 -24.43 5.98 -17.65
C ASN A 172 -25.70 5.80 -16.78
N GLY A 173 -25.74 6.48 -15.62
CA GLY A 173 -26.86 6.36 -14.66
C GLY A 173 -26.79 5.15 -13.74
N ASN A 174 -25.79 4.28 -13.87
CA ASN A 174 -25.51 3.23 -12.90
C ASN A 174 -24.72 3.79 -11.72
N PRO A 175 -25.10 3.49 -10.48
CA PRO A 175 -24.32 3.92 -9.31
C PRO A 175 -23.06 3.07 -9.14
N ALA A 176 -22.09 3.61 -8.41
CA ALA A 176 -20.94 2.85 -7.95
C ALA A 176 -21.37 1.66 -7.10
N ARG A 177 -20.65 0.55 -7.20
CA ARG A 177 -20.97 -0.66 -6.46
C ARG A 177 -19.75 -1.56 -6.22
N LEU A 178 -19.82 -2.33 -5.16
CA LEU A 178 -18.97 -3.49 -4.98
C LEU A 178 -19.65 -4.72 -5.58
N VAL A 179 -18.92 -5.53 -6.34
CA VAL A 179 -19.32 -6.85 -6.81
C VAL A 179 -18.26 -7.86 -6.34
N ILE A 180 -18.68 -8.97 -5.72
CA ILE A 180 -17.75 -10.04 -5.34
C ILE A 180 -18.02 -11.27 -6.20
N VAL A 181 -16.95 -11.82 -6.76
CA VAL A 181 -16.98 -12.92 -7.72
C VAL A 181 -16.14 -14.08 -7.17
N ASP A 182 -16.72 -15.27 -7.11
CA ASP A 182 -16.03 -16.53 -6.77
C ASP A 182 -15.23 -16.99 -7.98
N LEU A 183 -13.91 -17.14 -7.80
CA LEU A 183 -12.94 -17.62 -8.78
C LEU A 183 -12.49 -19.06 -8.51
N SER A 184 -13.18 -19.83 -7.67
CA SER A 184 -12.86 -21.25 -7.41
C SER A 184 -12.84 -22.08 -8.69
N ASN A 185 -13.65 -21.72 -9.68
CA ASN A 185 -13.51 -22.18 -11.06
C ASN A 185 -13.14 -20.96 -11.94
N PRO A 186 -11.87 -20.72 -12.21
CA PRO A 186 -11.43 -19.52 -12.94
C PRO A 186 -11.87 -19.47 -14.40
N ALA A 187 -12.31 -20.61 -14.97
CA ALA A 187 -12.89 -20.66 -16.31
C ALA A 187 -14.40 -20.33 -16.34
N ALA A 188 -15.06 -20.26 -15.17
CA ALA A 188 -16.47 -19.93 -15.04
C ALA A 188 -16.70 -19.13 -13.74
N PRO A 189 -16.23 -17.89 -13.64
CA PRO A 189 -16.41 -17.03 -12.48
C PRO A 189 -17.89 -16.80 -12.18
N THR A 190 -18.28 -16.74 -10.89
CA THR A 190 -19.69 -16.57 -10.48
C THR A 190 -19.82 -15.48 -9.43
N GLN A 191 -20.82 -14.60 -9.60
CA GLN A 191 -21.12 -13.57 -8.60
C GLN A 191 -21.68 -14.19 -7.32
N VAL A 192 -21.18 -13.72 -6.18
CA VAL A 192 -21.66 -14.11 -4.84
C VAL A 192 -22.27 -12.96 -4.06
N PHE A 193 -21.89 -11.72 -4.38
CA PHE A 193 -22.43 -10.53 -3.71
C PHE A 193 -22.44 -9.32 -4.65
N SER A 194 -23.35 -8.36 -4.38
CA SER A 194 -23.33 -7.04 -4.99
C SER A 194 -24.10 -6.04 -4.13
N ALA A 195 -23.53 -4.85 -3.93
CA ALA A 195 -24.21 -3.75 -3.24
C ALA A 195 -23.76 -2.39 -3.82
N VAL A 196 -24.70 -1.46 -3.92
CA VAL A 196 -24.42 -0.05 -4.23
C VAL A 196 -23.73 0.57 -3.01
N MET A 197 -22.61 1.25 -3.25
CA MET A 197 -21.85 1.98 -2.22
C MET A 197 -20.90 2.98 -2.88
N GLY A 198 -20.42 3.93 -2.07
CA GLY A 198 -19.48 4.96 -2.50
C GLY A 198 -20.17 6.27 -2.93
N ASN A 199 -19.44 7.38 -2.73
CA ASN A 199 -19.88 8.71 -3.09
C ASN A 199 -18.69 9.53 -3.63
N PRO A 200 -18.55 9.74 -4.95
CA PRO A 200 -19.33 9.04 -5.99
C PRO A 200 -18.81 7.63 -6.29
N PHE A 201 -17.59 7.25 -5.81
CA PHE A 201 -16.91 6.01 -6.16
C PHE A 201 -16.87 5.03 -4.99
N VAL A 202 -16.85 3.72 -5.28
CA VAL A 202 -16.09 2.73 -4.54
C VAL A 202 -14.81 2.53 -5.32
N HIS A 203 -13.68 3.03 -4.80
CA HIS A 203 -12.48 3.17 -5.60
C HIS A 203 -11.56 1.97 -5.47
N ASP A 204 -11.34 1.53 -4.24
CA ASP A 204 -10.48 0.39 -3.94
C ASP A 204 -10.98 -0.39 -2.73
N VAL A 205 -10.47 -1.61 -2.58
CA VAL A 205 -10.76 -2.48 -1.44
C VAL A 205 -9.50 -3.22 -0.99
N TYR A 206 -9.44 -3.53 0.28
CA TYR A 206 -8.40 -4.37 0.87
C TYR A 206 -9.04 -5.50 1.67
N VAL A 207 -8.57 -6.72 1.47
CA VAL A 207 -9.14 -7.92 2.11
C VAL A 207 -8.05 -8.69 2.85
N ARG A 208 -8.26 -8.90 4.15
CA ARG A 208 -7.33 -9.69 4.96
C ARG A 208 -8.02 -10.25 6.19
N ASP A 209 -7.69 -11.47 6.62
CA ASP A 209 -8.19 -12.13 7.83
C ASP A 209 -9.73 -12.14 7.91
N GLY A 210 -10.43 -12.25 6.77
CA GLY A 210 -11.89 -12.22 6.72
C GLY A 210 -12.50 -10.84 7.04
N ILE A 211 -11.70 -9.80 6.99
CA ILE A 211 -12.12 -8.39 7.04
C ILE A 211 -11.93 -7.76 5.66
N LEU A 212 -12.96 -7.06 5.21
CA LEU A 212 -12.94 -6.25 4.00
C LEU A 212 -12.96 -4.77 4.40
N ILE A 213 -12.08 -3.96 3.84
CA ILE A 213 -12.07 -2.51 3.99
C ILE A 213 -12.28 -1.91 2.61
N THR A 214 -13.27 -1.02 2.46
CA THR A 214 -13.60 -0.34 1.21
C THR A 214 -13.21 1.13 1.28
N ALA A 215 -12.54 1.66 0.26
CA ALA A 215 -12.32 3.08 0.03
C ALA A 215 -13.48 3.64 -0.80
N LEU A 216 -14.28 4.52 -0.20
CA LEU A 216 -15.57 4.98 -0.72
C LEU A 216 -15.55 6.45 -1.13
N TRP A 217 -14.38 6.98 -1.50
CA TRP A 217 -14.13 8.38 -1.89
C TRP A 217 -14.56 9.36 -0.80
N ASP A 218 -15.63 10.17 -1.01
CA ASP A 218 -16.11 11.15 -0.02
C ASP A 218 -16.78 10.54 1.20
N ASP A 219 -17.18 9.27 1.12
CA ASP A 219 -17.67 8.51 2.28
C ASP A 219 -16.53 7.90 3.13
N GLY A 220 -15.26 8.12 2.74
CA GLY A 220 -14.09 7.64 3.44
C GLY A 220 -13.91 6.13 3.36
N ILE A 221 -13.67 5.46 4.49
CA ILE A 221 -13.53 4.00 4.55
C ILE A 221 -14.67 3.35 5.31
N LYS A 222 -14.99 2.11 4.92
CA LYS A 222 -15.92 1.26 5.66
C LYS A 222 -15.35 -0.14 5.84
N ILE A 223 -15.52 -0.66 7.04
CA ILE A 223 -14.97 -1.94 7.48
C ILE A 223 -16.12 -2.96 7.58
N TRP A 224 -15.91 -4.14 7.00
CA TRP A 224 -16.92 -5.19 6.90
C TRP A 224 -16.37 -6.51 7.42
N ASP A 225 -17.21 -7.25 8.13
CA ASP A 225 -16.98 -8.67 8.41
C ASP A 225 -17.42 -9.51 7.20
N ILE A 226 -16.50 -10.30 6.68
CA ILE A 226 -16.74 -11.30 5.63
C ILE A 226 -16.36 -12.72 6.08
N GLY A 227 -16.25 -12.90 7.42
CA GLY A 227 -15.91 -14.17 8.09
C GLY A 227 -14.93 -13.99 9.26
N GLY A 228 -14.15 -12.91 9.31
CA GLY A 228 -13.10 -12.68 10.31
C GLY A 228 -13.62 -12.35 11.71
N ALA A 229 -14.76 -11.66 11.82
CA ALA A 229 -15.44 -11.38 13.08
C ALA A 229 -16.54 -12.40 13.42
N GLY A 230 -16.75 -13.40 12.56
CA GLY A 230 -17.62 -14.55 12.81
C GLY A 230 -19.12 -14.32 12.66
N GLN A 231 -19.55 -13.20 12.07
CA GLN A 231 -20.96 -12.89 11.84
C GLN A 231 -21.30 -12.73 10.35
N GLY A 232 -20.38 -12.11 9.58
CA GLY A 232 -20.53 -11.93 8.15
C GLY A 232 -19.99 -13.12 7.35
N THR A 233 -20.19 -13.07 6.05
CA THR A 233 -19.59 -14.00 5.08
C THR A 233 -19.31 -13.23 3.79
N VAL A 234 -18.50 -13.78 2.88
CA VAL A 234 -18.24 -13.18 1.56
C VAL A 234 -19.55 -12.94 0.77
N ALA A 235 -20.53 -13.83 0.91
CA ALA A 235 -21.84 -13.69 0.28
C ALA A 235 -22.83 -12.78 1.05
N ASN A 236 -22.48 -12.40 2.27
CA ASN A 236 -23.28 -11.50 3.11
C ASN A 236 -22.36 -10.68 4.03
N PRO A 237 -21.60 -9.71 3.48
CA PRO A 237 -20.76 -8.81 4.25
C PRO A 237 -21.58 -8.01 5.26
N LEU A 238 -21.13 -7.95 6.52
CA LEU A 238 -21.79 -7.17 7.58
C LEU A 238 -20.91 -5.98 7.98
N PRO A 239 -21.47 -4.75 8.07
CA PRO A 239 -20.69 -3.58 8.45
C PRO A 239 -20.26 -3.66 9.91
N ILE A 240 -18.99 -3.33 10.20
CA ILE A 240 -18.43 -3.23 11.55
C ILE A 240 -18.25 -1.76 11.95
N GLY A 241 -17.60 -0.96 11.11
CA GLY A 241 -17.27 0.43 11.39
C GLY A 241 -17.06 1.25 10.12
N SER A 242 -16.94 2.56 10.28
CA SER A 242 -16.63 3.48 9.19
C SER A 242 -15.98 4.76 9.70
N LEU A 243 -15.25 5.43 8.83
CA LEU A 243 -14.63 6.73 9.10
C LEU A 243 -14.54 7.51 7.81
N VAL A 244 -14.98 8.77 7.82
CA VAL A 244 -14.65 9.71 6.76
C VAL A 244 -13.28 10.31 7.08
N THR A 245 -12.29 10.06 6.22
CA THR A 245 -10.96 10.65 6.34
C THR A 245 -11.02 12.16 6.06
N ARG A 246 -10.11 12.90 6.66
CA ARG A 246 -10.11 14.35 6.49
C ARG A 246 -9.80 14.73 5.04
N GLY A 247 -10.70 15.46 4.42
CA GLY A 247 -10.59 15.89 3.01
C GLY A 247 -11.35 15.02 2.04
N GLY A 248 -11.81 13.83 2.46
CA GLY A 248 -12.51 12.89 1.57
C GLY A 248 -11.58 12.20 0.58
N GLU A 249 -12.13 11.80 -0.57
CA GLU A 249 -11.38 11.24 -1.70
C GLU A 249 -10.50 10.04 -1.33
N ALA A 250 -11.00 9.19 -0.41
CA ALA A 250 -10.34 7.93 -0.03
C ALA A 250 -10.18 7.04 -1.27
N HIS A 251 -8.93 6.87 -1.71
CA HIS A 251 -8.57 6.23 -2.96
C HIS A 251 -8.24 4.76 -2.76
N ASN A 252 -7.24 4.47 -1.92
CA ASN A 252 -6.79 3.11 -1.63
C ASN A 252 -6.60 2.90 -0.14
N VAL A 253 -6.47 1.64 0.27
CA VAL A 253 -6.32 1.25 1.67
C VAL A 253 -5.31 0.13 1.84
N TRP A 254 -4.60 0.14 2.97
CA TRP A 254 -3.75 -0.97 3.41
C TRP A 254 -3.89 -1.19 4.90
N TRP A 255 -4.32 -2.39 5.32
CA TRP A 255 -4.34 -2.76 6.73
C TRP A 255 -3.00 -3.38 7.13
N PHE A 256 -2.21 -2.61 7.86
CA PHE A 256 -0.85 -2.98 8.25
C PHE A 256 -0.84 -4.04 9.35
N HIS A 257 -0.17 -5.16 9.08
CA HIS A 257 0.10 -6.22 10.05
C HIS A 257 1.59 -6.31 10.31
N ASN A 258 2.04 -5.77 11.43
CA ASN A 258 3.45 -5.85 11.81
C ASN A 258 3.85 -7.31 12.03
N GLN A 259 4.72 -7.83 11.17
CA GLN A 259 5.13 -9.24 11.19
C GLN A 259 6.01 -9.61 12.40
N ILE A 260 6.62 -8.63 13.06
CA ILE A 260 7.47 -8.85 14.24
C ILE A 260 6.65 -8.80 15.52
N SER A 261 5.87 -7.73 15.73
CA SER A 261 5.06 -7.54 16.94
C SER A 261 3.71 -8.26 16.90
N GLY A 262 3.22 -8.60 15.72
CA GLY A 262 1.86 -9.11 15.51
C GLY A 262 0.77 -8.04 15.61
N GLU A 263 1.16 -6.77 15.73
CA GLU A 263 0.21 -5.66 15.87
C GLU A 263 -0.52 -5.38 14.55
N LYS A 264 -1.83 -5.15 14.64
CA LYS A 264 -2.76 -4.88 13.51
C LYS A 264 -3.50 -3.56 13.72
N ARG A 265 -2.81 -2.58 14.27
CA ARG A 265 -3.41 -1.35 14.81
C ARG A 265 -3.80 -0.34 13.74
N TYR A 266 -3.07 -0.28 12.62
CA TYR A 266 -3.20 0.82 11.68
C TYR A 266 -3.70 0.40 10.31
N VAL A 267 -4.59 1.22 9.76
CA VAL A 267 -4.95 1.25 8.34
C VAL A 267 -4.38 2.53 7.74
N PHE A 268 -3.67 2.39 6.64
CA PHE A 268 -3.25 3.51 5.80
C PHE A 268 -4.29 3.74 4.72
N VAL A 269 -4.71 4.99 4.54
CA VAL A 269 -5.68 5.39 3.52
C VAL A 269 -5.01 6.45 2.64
N GLY A 270 -4.91 6.19 1.36
CA GLY A 270 -4.42 7.16 0.38
C GLY A 270 -5.55 8.08 -0.04
N GLN A 271 -5.26 9.37 -0.14
CA GLN A 271 -6.15 10.38 -0.69
C GLN A 271 -5.60 10.82 -2.05
N GLU A 272 -6.38 10.67 -3.11
CA GLU A 272 -5.90 10.99 -4.46
C GLU A 272 -5.90 12.49 -4.77
N GLY A 273 -6.89 13.20 -4.32
CA GLY A 273 -7.08 14.64 -4.50
C GLY A 273 -7.10 15.42 -3.19
N PRO A 274 -7.56 16.65 -3.18
CA PRO A 274 -8.15 17.42 -4.30
C PRO A 274 -7.10 17.94 -5.28
N GLY A 275 -7.58 18.36 -6.43
CA GLY A 275 -6.76 18.98 -7.47
C GLY A 275 -6.72 18.18 -8.76
N SER A 276 -5.81 18.59 -9.66
CA SER A 276 -5.61 17.87 -10.92
C SER A 276 -4.72 16.68 -10.68
N ILE A 277 -5.30 15.48 -10.75
CA ILE A 277 -4.61 14.19 -10.59
C ILE A 277 -3.34 14.16 -11.43
N GLY A 278 -2.25 13.71 -10.80
CA GLY A 278 -0.94 13.57 -11.41
C GLY A 278 -0.10 14.85 -11.49
N THR A 279 -0.70 16.05 -11.46
CA THR A 279 0.06 17.31 -11.63
C THR A 279 -0.08 18.29 -10.47
N PHE A 280 -1.26 18.40 -9.88
CA PHE A 280 -1.58 19.35 -8.81
C PHE A 280 -2.40 18.72 -7.70
N SER A 281 -2.38 17.41 -7.61
CA SER A 281 -2.99 16.69 -6.51
C SER A 281 -2.31 17.08 -5.18
N SER A 282 -3.06 17.05 -4.09
CA SER A 282 -2.55 17.37 -2.76
C SER A 282 -3.01 16.34 -1.73
N GLY A 283 -3.25 15.11 -2.19
CA GLY A 283 -3.75 14.04 -1.35
C GLY A 283 -2.71 13.54 -0.35
N ASP A 284 -3.16 13.32 0.86
CA ASP A 284 -2.36 12.85 1.98
C ASP A 284 -2.40 11.31 2.10
N ILE A 285 -1.48 10.76 2.88
CA ILE A 285 -1.64 9.43 3.48
C ILE A 285 -2.24 9.65 4.86
N HIS A 286 -3.40 9.08 5.12
CA HIS A 286 -4.04 9.11 6.44
C HIS A 286 -3.71 7.85 7.21
N VAL A 287 -3.43 7.97 8.51
CA VAL A 287 -3.23 6.85 9.42
C VAL A 287 -4.43 6.74 10.34
N VAL A 288 -5.13 5.63 10.19
CA VAL A 288 -6.35 5.34 10.96
C VAL A 288 -6.04 4.26 11.99
N ASP A 289 -6.29 4.55 13.27
CA ASP A 289 -6.24 3.57 14.35
C ASP A 289 -7.50 2.71 14.32
N VAL A 290 -7.33 1.43 14.09
CA VAL A 290 -8.35 0.40 14.04
C VAL A 290 -8.20 -0.64 15.15
N SER A 291 -7.55 -0.29 16.26
CA SER A 291 -7.48 -1.17 17.44
C SER A 291 -8.88 -1.65 17.86
N ASN A 292 -9.90 -0.85 17.58
CA ASN A 292 -11.29 -1.25 17.61
C ASN A 292 -11.91 -1.01 16.22
N LEU A 293 -12.14 -2.06 15.47
CA LEU A 293 -12.70 -1.99 14.11
C LEU A 293 -14.08 -1.29 14.05
N ALA A 294 -14.84 -1.28 15.16
CA ALA A 294 -16.14 -0.62 15.21
C ALA A 294 -16.07 0.90 15.40
N THR A 295 -14.94 1.41 15.87
CA THR A 295 -14.74 2.85 16.14
C THR A 295 -13.38 3.33 15.62
N PRO A 296 -13.13 3.19 14.31
CA PRO A 296 -11.89 3.68 13.70
C PRO A 296 -11.76 5.19 13.86
N HIS A 297 -10.54 5.70 14.04
CA HIS A 297 -10.30 7.13 14.13
C HIS A 297 -8.93 7.51 13.58
N GLU A 298 -8.83 8.66 12.95
CA GLU A 298 -7.62 9.15 12.31
C GLU A 298 -6.65 9.74 13.35
N VAL A 299 -5.39 9.29 13.34
CA VAL A 299 -4.38 9.65 14.37
C VAL A 299 -3.18 10.39 13.80
N ALA A 300 -2.85 10.17 12.54
CA ALA A 300 -1.70 10.79 11.90
C ALA A 300 -1.93 10.94 10.39
N PHE A 301 -1.01 11.64 9.73
CA PHE A 301 -1.00 11.80 8.28
C PHE A 301 0.44 12.04 7.79
N TYR A 302 0.66 11.81 6.50
CA TYR A 302 1.83 12.25 5.77
C TYR A 302 1.39 13.06 4.56
N THR A 303 1.99 14.22 4.33
CA THR A 303 1.69 15.11 3.21
C THR A 303 2.93 15.45 2.40
N LEU A 304 2.76 15.55 1.09
CA LEU A 304 3.77 16.04 0.17
C LEU A 304 3.17 17.16 -0.68
N ALA A 305 3.63 18.39 -0.48
CA ALA A 305 3.07 19.55 -1.17
C ALA A 305 3.18 19.40 -2.70
N GLY A 306 2.07 19.58 -3.40
CA GLY A 306 1.99 19.55 -4.86
C GLY A 306 1.99 18.16 -5.49
N ALA A 307 1.79 17.12 -4.68
CA ALA A 307 1.63 15.75 -5.16
C ALA A 307 0.58 15.01 -4.33
N GLY A 308 -0.18 14.14 -4.96
CA GLY A 308 -1.15 13.26 -4.31
C GLY A 308 -0.67 11.81 -4.28
N THR A 309 -1.17 11.07 -3.32
CA THR A 309 -0.86 9.65 -3.21
C THR A 309 -1.71 8.81 -4.16
N HIS A 310 -1.19 7.66 -4.57
CA HIS A 310 -1.90 6.63 -5.30
C HIS A 310 -1.77 5.30 -4.54
N ASN A 311 -1.18 4.22 -5.08
CA ASN A 311 -1.19 2.92 -4.44
C ASN A 311 -0.02 2.69 -3.48
N PHE A 312 -0.19 1.70 -2.59
CA PHE A 312 0.74 1.34 -1.52
C PHE A 312 1.30 -0.07 -1.68
N SER A 313 2.49 -0.26 -1.12
CA SER A 313 3.02 -1.57 -0.79
C SER A 313 3.81 -1.48 0.50
N VAL A 314 3.66 -2.44 1.40
CA VAL A 314 4.28 -2.36 2.73
C VAL A 314 5.26 -3.50 2.96
N ASP A 315 6.47 -3.14 3.38
CA ASP A 315 7.37 -4.09 4.03
C ASP A 315 6.92 -4.27 5.49
N GLU A 316 6.06 -5.23 5.71
CA GLU A 316 5.46 -5.47 7.02
C GLU A 316 6.44 -6.02 8.06
N THR A 317 7.58 -6.56 7.62
CA THR A 317 8.65 -7.00 8.51
C THR A 317 9.43 -5.84 9.08
N ARG A 318 9.76 -4.85 8.24
CA ARG A 318 10.50 -3.66 8.67
C ARG A 318 9.61 -2.49 9.05
N GLY A 319 8.31 -2.57 8.79
CA GLY A 319 7.36 -1.47 8.99
C GLY A 319 7.66 -0.27 8.09
N ILE A 320 7.84 -0.50 6.80
CA ILE A 320 8.07 0.55 5.82
C ILE A 320 6.92 0.57 4.82
N LEU A 321 6.18 1.66 4.80
CA LEU A 321 5.18 1.94 3.79
C LEU A 321 5.85 2.58 2.57
N TYR A 322 5.79 1.92 1.43
CA TYR A 322 6.12 2.49 0.13
C TYR A 322 4.84 2.99 -0.53
N ALA A 323 4.84 4.24 -0.94
CA ALA A 323 3.70 4.90 -1.57
C ALA A 323 4.07 5.46 -2.94
N ALA A 324 3.25 5.17 -3.93
CA ALA A 324 3.23 5.88 -5.19
C ALA A 324 2.64 7.28 -4.95
N TYR A 325 3.30 8.31 -5.47
CA TYR A 325 2.97 9.70 -5.19
C TYR A 325 2.95 10.56 -6.46
N TYR A 326 2.41 10.03 -7.55
CA TYR A 326 2.34 10.68 -8.86
C TYR A 326 3.64 11.40 -9.26
N ASN A 327 3.58 12.72 -9.46
CA ASN A 327 4.75 13.56 -9.75
C ASN A 327 5.73 13.68 -8.58
N GLY A 328 5.36 13.27 -7.40
CA GLY A 328 6.24 13.14 -6.23
C GLY A 328 7.10 11.87 -6.25
N GLY A 329 6.92 10.99 -7.22
CA GLY A 329 7.67 9.73 -7.33
C GLY A 329 7.22 8.68 -6.33
N VAL A 330 8.17 7.98 -5.71
CA VAL A 330 7.94 6.98 -4.66
C VAL A 330 8.40 7.54 -3.32
N ARG A 331 7.62 7.33 -2.26
CA ARG A 331 7.98 7.67 -0.87
C ARG A 331 8.07 6.41 -0.02
N ALA A 332 9.06 6.39 0.87
CA ALA A 332 9.25 5.32 1.85
C ALA A 332 9.11 5.91 3.26
N ILE A 333 8.13 5.44 4.02
CA ILE A 333 7.74 6.02 5.32
C ILE A 333 7.86 4.96 6.40
N ASP A 334 8.54 5.28 7.50
CA ASP A 334 8.60 4.46 8.72
C ASP A 334 7.24 4.48 9.42
N VAL A 335 6.61 3.32 9.48
CA VAL A 335 5.31 3.11 10.11
C VAL A 335 5.39 2.22 11.35
N THR A 336 6.58 2.15 11.97
CA THR A 336 6.79 1.39 13.19
C THR A 336 6.36 2.15 14.44
N GLY A 337 6.01 1.43 15.51
CA GLY A 337 5.71 1.97 16.82
C GLY A 337 4.41 2.78 16.89
N ASP A 338 4.32 3.71 17.85
CA ASP A 338 3.12 4.51 18.04
C ASP A 338 3.10 5.74 17.12
N LEU A 339 2.22 5.72 16.13
CA LEU A 339 2.02 6.82 15.17
C LEU A 339 1.07 7.90 15.70
N SER A 340 0.37 7.66 16.81
CA SER A 340 -0.56 8.60 17.44
C SER A 340 0.11 9.57 18.42
N SER A 341 1.38 9.34 18.75
CA SER A 341 2.15 10.12 19.71
C SER A 341 3.24 10.94 19.03
N CYS A 342 3.22 12.24 19.21
CA CYS A 342 4.19 13.17 18.62
C CYS A 342 4.35 14.42 19.49
N ASP A 343 5.49 15.10 19.29
CA ASP A 343 5.76 16.39 19.92
C ASP A 343 4.82 17.49 19.41
N ALA A 344 4.72 18.58 20.15
CA ALA A 344 3.88 19.73 19.79
C ALA A 344 4.24 20.32 18.41
N ALA A 345 5.50 20.26 17.99
CA ALA A 345 5.97 20.74 16.69
C ALA A 345 5.47 19.91 15.51
N ALA A 346 5.26 18.60 15.73
CA ALA A 346 4.72 17.69 14.74
C ALA A 346 3.19 17.50 14.85
N ARG A 347 2.57 18.09 15.87
CA ARG A 347 1.12 18.00 16.08
C ARG A 347 0.39 19.07 15.28
N SER A 348 -0.56 18.64 14.47
CA SER A 348 -1.45 19.54 13.70
C SER A 348 -2.49 20.22 14.62
N ALA A 349 -3.14 21.25 14.12
CA ALA A 349 -4.16 21.98 14.87
C ALA A 349 -5.38 21.12 15.27
N ASP A 350 -5.65 20.05 14.52
CA ASP A 350 -6.73 19.09 14.78
C ASP A 350 -6.29 17.91 15.64
N GLY A 351 -5.04 17.91 16.14
CA GLY A 351 -4.52 16.94 17.08
C GLY A 351 -3.83 15.73 16.46
N ARG A 352 -3.83 15.56 15.13
CA ARG A 352 -3.13 14.46 14.45
C ARG A 352 -1.63 14.70 14.39
N CYS A 353 -0.86 13.63 14.25
CA CYS A 353 0.59 13.68 14.07
C CYS A 353 0.97 13.78 12.59
N ASP A 354 1.87 14.69 12.26
CA ASP A 354 2.46 14.85 10.93
C ASP A 354 3.71 13.99 10.84
N LEU A 355 3.64 12.86 10.10
CA LEU A 355 4.73 11.91 9.96
C LEU A 355 5.97 12.52 9.29
N GLY A 356 5.78 13.47 8.37
CA GLY A 356 6.86 14.22 7.75
C GLY A 356 7.64 15.04 8.78
N LYS A 357 6.94 15.78 9.65
CA LYS A 357 7.57 16.55 10.75
C LYS A 357 8.15 15.68 11.84
N MET A 358 7.65 14.46 12.01
CA MET A 358 8.26 13.45 12.89
C MET A 358 9.56 12.87 12.31
N GLY A 359 9.94 13.21 11.07
CA GLY A 359 11.12 12.64 10.39
C GLY A 359 10.93 11.17 10.00
N ARG A 360 9.68 10.76 9.73
CA ARG A 360 9.34 9.39 9.38
C ARG A 360 9.57 9.05 7.89
N GLU A 361 9.85 10.03 7.04
CA GLU A 361 10.27 9.76 5.67
C GLU A 361 11.69 9.19 5.66
N LEU A 362 11.82 7.93 5.27
CA LEU A 362 13.10 7.21 5.20
C LEU A 362 13.78 7.39 3.85
N GLY A 363 13.01 7.56 2.79
CA GLY A 363 13.54 7.67 1.46
C GLY A 363 12.53 8.10 0.41
N HIS A 364 13.06 8.53 -0.72
CA HIS A 364 12.28 8.89 -1.90
C HIS A 364 12.99 8.44 -3.18
N GLY A 365 12.23 8.19 -4.23
CA GLY A 365 12.75 7.80 -5.55
C GLY A 365 11.95 8.42 -6.68
N LEU A 366 12.59 8.53 -7.85
CA LEU A 366 12.03 9.02 -9.11
C LEU A 366 11.64 10.51 -9.16
N ALA A 367 11.58 11.23 -8.05
CA ALA A 367 11.21 12.63 -8.04
C ALA A 367 12.17 13.54 -8.83
N ASP A 368 13.43 13.11 -8.97
CA ASP A 368 14.49 13.90 -9.60
C ASP A 368 14.90 13.38 -11.00
N VAL A 369 14.24 12.33 -11.53
CA VAL A 369 14.63 11.74 -12.83
C VAL A 369 13.94 12.39 -14.05
N GLY A 370 13.05 13.34 -13.83
CA GLY A 370 12.27 14.01 -14.86
C GLY A 370 10.78 13.96 -14.59
N PRO A 371 9.93 14.26 -15.55
CA PRO A 371 8.49 14.11 -15.37
C PRO A 371 8.11 12.64 -15.14
N VAL A 372 7.51 12.36 -13.99
CA VAL A 372 6.98 11.07 -13.61
C VAL A 372 5.54 11.21 -13.13
N TYR A 373 4.75 10.15 -13.34
CA TYR A 373 3.43 9.98 -12.72
C TYR A 373 3.36 8.56 -12.19
N VAL A 374 3.94 8.35 -11.00
CA VAL A 374 4.01 7.02 -10.38
C VAL A 374 2.63 6.63 -9.89
N TRP A 375 2.12 5.54 -10.44
CA TRP A 375 0.78 5.02 -10.26
C TRP A 375 0.74 3.90 -9.23
N GLY A 376 1.51 2.86 -9.47
CA GLY A 376 1.61 1.70 -8.58
C GLY A 376 3.03 1.52 -8.04
N VAL A 377 3.12 0.84 -6.91
CA VAL A 377 4.38 0.45 -6.29
C VAL A 377 4.24 -0.94 -5.69
N GLN A 378 5.27 -1.79 -5.85
CA GLN A 378 5.28 -3.11 -5.24
C GLN A 378 6.65 -3.45 -4.66
N PHE A 379 6.68 -3.75 -3.37
CA PHE A 379 7.82 -4.30 -2.66
C PHE A 379 7.85 -5.82 -2.80
N THR A 380 9.00 -6.39 -3.15
CA THR A 380 9.17 -7.83 -3.39
C THR A 380 10.20 -8.49 -2.47
N GLY A 381 10.53 -7.84 -1.35
CA GLY A 381 11.57 -8.28 -0.42
C GLY A 381 12.95 -7.73 -0.78
N ALA A 382 13.43 -7.94 -2.00
CA ALA A 382 14.76 -7.50 -2.43
C ALA A 382 14.75 -6.19 -3.22
N ASN A 383 13.70 -5.94 -3.97
CA ASN A 383 13.56 -4.78 -4.85
C ASN A 383 12.21 -4.11 -4.64
N LEU A 384 12.14 -2.88 -5.10
CA LEU A 384 10.91 -2.12 -5.26
C LEU A 384 10.68 -1.90 -6.75
N TYR A 385 9.45 -2.10 -7.20
CA TYR A 385 9.03 -1.80 -8.56
C TYR A 385 7.99 -0.71 -8.53
N ALA A 386 8.03 0.18 -9.52
CA ALA A 386 7.06 1.25 -9.66
C ALA A 386 6.58 1.34 -11.11
N SER A 387 5.26 1.38 -11.30
CA SER A 387 4.67 1.71 -12.59
C SER A 387 4.52 3.22 -12.69
N ASP A 388 4.91 3.75 -13.84
CA ASP A 388 4.89 5.16 -14.12
C ASP A 388 4.12 5.40 -15.42
N MET A 389 3.05 6.14 -15.34
CA MET A 389 2.17 6.42 -16.46
C MET A 389 2.93 6.95 -17.68
N LEU A 390 3.94 7.78 -17.46
CA LEU A 390 4.68 8.44 -18.54
C LEU A 390 5.81 7.61 -19.12
N ASN A 391 6.45 6.78 -18.28
CA ASN A 391 7.74 6.17 -18.62
C ASN A 391 7.69 4.65 -18.72
N GLY A 392 6.89 3.95 -17.92
CA GLY A 392 6.79 2.49 -17.96
C GLY A 392 7.01 1.83 -16.60
N LEU A 393 7.95 0.87 -16.53
CA LEU A 393 8.25 0.11 -15.31
C LEU A 393 9.64 0.45 -14.78
N TRP A 394 9.72 0.95 -13.56
CA TRP A 394 10.96 1.21 -12.85
C TRP A 394 11.31 0.07 -11.89
N LYS A 395 12.62 -0.23 -11.78
CA LYS A 395 13.19 -1.06 -10.74
C LYS A 395 14.05 -0.20 -9.83
N LEU A 396 13.76 -0.24 -8.53
CA LEU A 396 14.41 0.59 -7.51
C LEU A 396 15.01 -0.30 -6.40
N GLY A 397 16.03 0.22 -5.74
CA GLY A 397 16.50 -0.30 -4.47
C GLY A 397 15.50 -0.02 -3.36
N VAL A 398 15.48 -0.89 -2.37
CA VAL A 398 14.73 -0.70 -1.12
C VAL A 398 15.47 0.25 -0.17
N VAL A 399 14.79 0.77 0.85
CA VAL A 399 15.46 1.49 1.94
C VAL A 399 16.57 0.60 2.51
N PRO A 400 17.83 1.06 2.53
CA PRO A 400 18.92 0.27 3.09
C PRO A 400 18.66 -0.08 4.55
N PHE A 401 19.12 -1.25 4.99
CA PHE A 401 19.20 -1.51 6.42
C PHE A 401 20.10 -0.43 7.06
N PRO A 402 19.77 0.06 8.28
CA PRO A 402 20.73 0.85 8.99
C PRO A 402 22.03 0.05 9.09
N PRO A 403 23.20 0.67 8.94
CA PRO A 403 24.45 -0.02 9.27
C PRO A 403 24.35 -0.46 10.73
N ASP A 404 24.65 -1.76 10.97
CA ASP A 404 24.72 -2.37 12.29
C ASP A 404 25.63 -1.57 13.23
#